data_18f1f26e74076d9e6218aad7da8649d0
#
_entry.id   18f1f26e74076d9e6218aad7da8649d0
#
_cell.length_a   1.000
_cell.length_b   1.000
_cell.length_c   1.000
_cell.angle_alpha   90.00
_cell.angle_beta   90.00
_cell.angle_gamma   90.00
#
_symmetry.space_group_name_H-M   'P 1'
#
loop_
_entity.id
_entity.type
_entity.pdbx_description
1 polymer ?
#
loop_
_entity_poly.entity_id
_entity_poly.type
_entity_poly.pdbx_seq_one_letter_code
_entity_poly.pdbx_strand_id
1 'polypeptide(L)'
;METASFKTKLGWISVKKKSNRIFSLSFGKSNKKTDFTNIKNQINLYASGKLKNFNIDYYFEGTPLQKKIWKELSKIEYGEVTTYGLIAKKVGTSPRYVGNVCGQNKLLLIIPCHRVIRSDGKLGGFSGRGGIKLKKKLLSLEQNVQ
;
A
#
# COMPACT_ATOMS: atom_id res chain seq x y z
N MET A 1 13.19 -11.98 -13.23
CA MET A 1 12.25 -10.93 -12.79
C MET A 1 11.12 -10.80 -13.82
N GLU A 2 9.91 -10.77 -13.35
CA GLU A 2 8.74 -10.59 -14.21
C GLU A 2 8.08 -9.25 -13.91
N THR A 3 7.63 -8.57 -14.94
CA THR A 3 6.96 -7.27 -14.81
C THR A 3 5.64 -7.29 -15.57
N ALA A 4 4.60 -6.76 -14.97
CA ALA A 4 3.30 -6.62 -15.61
C ALA A 4 2.71 -5.24 -15.34
N SER A 5 1.85 -4.80 -16.25
CA SER A 5 1.04 -3.60 -16.06
C SER A 5 -0.36 -3.91 -16.58
N PHE A 6 -1.36 -3.56 -15.80
CA PHE A 6 -2.74 -3.87 -16.16
C PHE A 6 -3.68 -2.82 -15.58
N LYS A 7 -4.82 -2.65 -16.24
CA LYS A 7 -5.85 -1.71 -15.78
C LYS A 7 -6.81 -2.40 -14.83
N THR A 8 -7.07 -1.75 -13.70
CA THR A 8 -8.01 -2.22 -12.67
C THR A 8 -9.08 -1.15 -12.44
N LYS A 9 -10.03 -1.45 -11.57
CA LYS A 9 -11.03 -0.46 -11.13
C LYS A 9 -10.40 0.73 -10.39
N LEU A 10 -9.17 0.58 -9.88
CA LEU A 10 -8.41 1.66 -9.26
C LEU A 10 -7.51 2.40 -10.25
N GLY A 11 -7.53 2.03 -11.53
CA GLY A 11 -6.66 2.57 -12.57
C GLY A 11 -5.54 1.62 -12.91
N TRP A 12 -4.54 2.14 -13.62
CA TRP A 12 -3.37 1.33 -14.03
C TRP A 12 -2.49 1.01 -12.84
N ILE A 13 -2.05 -0.26 -12.80
CA ILE A 13 -1.16 -0.78 -11.77
C ILE A 13 -0.01 -1.49 -12.45
N SER A 14 1.19 -1.30 -11.91
CA SER A 14 2.41 -1.98 -12.35
C SER A 14 2.95 -2.84 -11.23
N VAL A 15 3.32 -4.08 -11.53
CA VAL A 15 3.76 -5.07 -10.55
C VAL A 15 5.06 -5.70 -11.02
N LYS A 16 5.98 -5.91 -10.08
CA LYS A 16 7.24 -6.64 -10.33
C LYS A 16 7.29 -7.85 -9.41
N LYS A 17 7.63 -9.00 -9.99
CA LYS A 17 7.74 -10.30 -9.33
C LYS A 17 9.12 -10.89 -9.48
N LYS A 18 9.56 -11.62 -8.47
CA LYS A 18 10.76 -12.46 -8.51
C LYS A 18 10.51 -13.69 -7.65
N SER A 19 10.79 -14.89 -8.19
CA SER A 19 10.57 -16.17 -7.48
C SER A 19 9.15 -16.30 -6.92
N ASN A 20 8.16 -15.97 -7.73
CA ASN A 20 6.72 -16.03 -7.39
C ASN A 20 6.27 -15.09 -6.27
N ARG A 21 7.11 -14.15 -5.85
CA ARG A 21 6.73 -13.13 -4.86
C ARG A 21 6.84 -11.75 -5.48
N ILE A 22 5.87 -10.89 -5.20
CA ILE A 22 5.95 -9.51 -5.65
C ILE A 22 6.86 -8.72 -4.72
N PHE A 23 7.59 -7.77 -5.29
CA PHE A 23 8.41 -6.84 -4.51
C PHE A 23 8.14 -5.39 -4.88
N SER A 24 7.25 -5.15 -5.84
CA SER A 24 6.82 -3.81 -6.21
C SER A 24 5.38 -3.85 -6.72
N LEU A 25 4.57 -2.96 -6.20
CA LEU A 25 3.24 -2.65 -6.71
C LEU A 25 3.10 -1.13 -6.66
N SER A 26 2.88 -0.52 -7.81
CA SER A 26 2.74 0.94 -7.91
C SER A 26 1.59 1.29 -8.82
N PHE A 27 1.06 2.50 -8.65
CA PHE A 27 0.02 3.03 -9.52
C PHE A 27 0.68 3.68 -10.74
N GLY A 28 0.16 3.36 -11.91
CA GLY A 28 0.64 3.87 -13.17
C GLY A 28 0.86 2.78 -14.19
N LYS A 29 0.95 3.19 -15.45
CA LYS A 29 1.15 2.29 -16.59
C LYS A 29 2.64 2.17 -16.89
N SER A 30 3.10 0.95 -17.20
CA SER A 30 4.44 0.71 -17.71
C SER A 30 4.37 0.25 -19.17
N ASN A 31 5.53 0.02 -19.79
CA ASN A 31 5.62 -0.49 -21.16
C ASN A 31 5.19 -1.95 -21.28
N LYS A 32 5.15 -2.68 -20.18
CA LYS A 32 4.71 -4.09 -20.15
C LYS A 32 3.20 -4.14 -19.94
N LYS A 33 2.50 -4.84 -20.82
CA LYS A 33 1.04 -4.94 -20.80
C LYS A 33 0.51 -6.32 -20.39
N THR A 34 1.41 -7.25 -20.06
CA THR A 34 1.02 -8.56 -19.50
C THR A 34 0.28 -8.33 -18.18
N ASP A 35 -0.68 -9.16 -17.84
CA ASP A 35 -1.28 -9.07 -16.53
C ASP A 35 -0.99 -10.32 -15.69
N PHE A 36 -1.01 -10.13 -14.38
CA PHE A 36 -0.99 -11.21 -13.41
C PHE A 36 -2.44 -11.36 -12.93
N THR A 37 -3.17 -12.25 -13.58
CA THR A 37 -4.64 -12.36 -13.44
C THR A 37 -5.11 -12.47 -12.00
N ASN A 38 -4.43 -13.26 -11.18
CA ASN A 38 -4.80 -13.40 -9.77
C ASN A 38 -4.68 -12.07 -9.02
N ILE A 39 -3.58 -11.34 -9.23
CA ILE A 39 -3.36 -10.04 -8.57
C ILE A 39 -4.38 -9.03 -9.05
N LYS A 40 -4.61 -8.96 -10.36
CA LYS A 40 -5.61 -8.07 -10.95
C LYS A 40 -7.01 -8.33 -10.36
N ASN A 41 -7.40 -9.60 -10.27
CA ASN A 41 -8.70 -9.99 -9.74
C ASN A 41 -8.85 -9.58 -8.27
N GLN A 42 -7.81 -9.80 -7.46
CA GLN A 42 -7.84 -9.38 -6.05
C GLN A 42 -7.97 -7.86 -5.90
N ILE A 43 -7.26 -7.09 -6.71
CA ILE A 43 -7.36 -5.63 -6.68
C ILE A 43 -8.76 -5.18 -7.07
N ASN A 44 -9.35 -5.78 -8.10
CA ASN A 44 -10.72 -5.46 -8.50
C ASN A 44 -11.75 -5.83 -7.45
N LEU A 45 -11.57 -6.94 -6.76
CA LEU A 45 -12.43 -7.33 -5.63
C LEU A 45 -12.28 -6.34 -4.47
N TYR A 46 -11.06 -5.93 -4.16
CA TYR A 46 -10.81 -4.90 -3.16
C TYR A 46 -11.51 -3.59 -3.54
N ALA A 47 -11.38 -3.16 -4.78
CA ALA A 47 -12.01 -1.94 -5.28
C ALA A 47 -13.54 -1.99 -5.23
N SER A 48 -14.12 -3.19 -5.26
CA SER A 48 -15.56 -3.41 -5.16
C SER A 48 -16.04 -3.64 -3.73
N GLY A 49 -15.15 -3.56 -2.75
CA GLY A 49 -15.48 -3.81 -1.35
C GLY A 49 -15.70 -5.27 -0.99
N LYS A 50 -15.32 -6.18 -1.88
CA LYS A 50 -15.54 -7.63 -1.71
C LYS A 50 -14.33 -8.38 -1.14
N LEU A 51 -13.17 -7.73 -1.08
CA LEU A 51 -11.94 -8.31 -0.53
C LEU A 51 -11.30 -7.30 0.42
N LYS A 52 -11.07 -7.72 1.65
CA LYS A 52 -10.46 -6.86 2.67
C LYS A 52 -8.98 -7.17 2.89
N ASN A 53 -8.56 -8.40 2.65
CA ASN A 53 -7.18 -8.84 2.84
C ASN A 53 -6.67 -9.48 1.56
N PHE A 54 -5.49 -9.04 1.11
CA PHE A 54 -4.86 -9.63 -0.07
C PHE A 54 -4.17 -10.94 0.28
N ASN A 55 -4.33 -11.94 -0.58
CA ASN A 55 -3.62 -13.22 -0.49
C ASN A 55 -2.58 -13.27 -1.61
N ILE A 56 -1.50 -12.51 -1.42
CA ILE A 56 -0.44 -12.35 -2.42
C ILE A 56 0.89 -12.49 -1.70
N ASP A 57 1.74 -13.40 -2.17
CA ASP A 57 3.07 -13.55 -1.61
C ASP A 57 3.95 -12.36 -2.02
N TYR A 58 4.62 -11.78 -1.04
CA TYR A 58 5.47 -10.62 -1.27
C TYR A 58 6.70 -10.65 -0.38
N TYR A 59 7.69 -9.85 -0.75
CA TYR A 59 8.82 -9.57 0.13
C TYR A 59 9.24 -8.11 -0.02
N PHE A 60 9.88 -7.60 0.99
CA PHE A 60 10.45 -6.26 0.95
C PHE A 60 11.86 -6.29 1.54
N GLU A 61 12.70 -5.40 1.04
CA GLU A 61 14.06 -5.22 1.50
C GLU A 61 14.18 -3.88 2.21
N GLY A 62 15.10 -3.78 3.16
CA GLY A 62 15.33 -2.55 3.88
C GLY A 62 16.13 -2.80 5.15
N THR A 63 16.39 -1.71 5.88
CA THR A 63 17.05 -1.78 7.18
C THR A 63 16.15 -2.48 8.20
N PRO A 64 16.73 -2.95 9.32
CA PRO A 64 15.90 -3.54 10.39
C PRO A 64 14.78 -2.62 10.87
N LEU A 65 15.02 -1.32 10.97
CA LEU A 65 14.01 -0.37 11.41
C LEU A 65 12.92 -0.17 10.35
N GLN A 66 13.28 -0.09 9.07
CA GLN A 66 12.30 -0.04 7.99
C GLN A 66 11.39 -1.28 8.02
N LYS A 67 11.97 -2.47 8.17
CA LYS A 67 11.22 -3.73 8.25
C LYS A 67 10.27 -3.75 9.44
N LYS A 68 10.69 -3.22 10.58
CA LYS A 68 9.84 -3.08 11.76
C LYS A 68 8.62 -2.21 11.46
N ILE A 69 8.84 -1.10 10.77
CA ILE A 69 7.75 -0.18 10.40
C ILE A 69 6.81 -0.86 9.40
N TRP A 70 7.34 -1.49 8.33
CA TRP A 70 6.49 -2.23 7.36
C TRP A 70 5.62 -3.27 8.07
N LYS A 71 6.18 -3.97 9.04
CA LYS A 71 5.48 -4.99 9.80
C LYS A 71 4.33 -4.40 10.63
N GLU A 72 4.56 -3.25 11.27
CA GLU A 72 3.49 -2.56 12.01
C GLU A 72 2.39 -2.06 11.08
N LEU A 73 2.76 -1.52 9.91
CA LEU A 73 1.78 -1.09 8.91
C LEU A 73 0.89 -2.25 8.46
N SER A 74 1.48 -3.42 8.28
CA SER A 74 0.76 -4.62 7.82
C SER A 74 -0.32 -5.09 8.80
N LYS A 75 -0.27 -4.64 10.05
CA LYS A 75 -1.27 -4.98 11.07
C LYS A 75 -2.50 -4.08 11.06
N ILE A 76 -2.46 -2.97 10.32
CA ILE A 76 -3.61 -2.05 10.24
C ILE A 76 -4.67 -2.69 9.37
N GLU A 77 -5.84 -2.95 9.93
CA GLU A 77 -6.91 -3.65 9.23
C GLU A 77 -7.67 -2.73 8.28
N TYR A 78 -8.32 -3.34 7.32
CA TYR A 78 -9.21 -2.66 6.37
C TYR A 78 -10.25 -1.82 7.14
N GLY A 79 -10.39 -0.57 6.74
CA GLY A 79 -11.32 0.35 7.38
C GLY A 79 -10.79 1.04 8.63
N GLU A 80 -9.60 0.66 9.07
CA GLU A 80 -8.94 1.29 10.22
C GLU A 80 -7.87 2.28 9.78
N VAL A 81 -7.60 3.26 10.63
CA VAL A 81 -6.49 4.20 10.45
C VAL A 81 -5.69 4.30 11.73
N THR A 82 -4.43 4.64 11.60
CA THR A 82 -3.57 4.99 12.73
C THR A 82 -2.78 6.24 12.38
N THR A 83 -1.93 6.71 13.29
CA THR A 83 -1.15 7.91 13.06
C THR A 83 0.33 7.59 12.99
N TYR A 84 1.08 8.48 12.32
CA TYR A 84 2.55 8.36 12.29
C TYR A 84 3.13 8.33 13.69
N GLY A 85 2.54 9.11 14.62
CA GLY A 85 3.00 9.16 16.01
C GLY A 85 2.81 7.84 16.75
N LEU A 86 1.68 7.19 16.57
CA LEU A 86 1.41 5.90 17.23
C LEU A 86 2.35 4.80 16.72
N ILE A 87 2.58 4.74 15.42
CA ILE A 87 3.54 3.79 14.84
C ILE A 87 4.94 4.08 15.36
N ALA A 88 5.35 5.35 15.36
CA ALA A 88 6.67 5.76 15.85
C ALA A 88 6.90 5.33 17.29
N LYS A 89 5.90 5.50 18.14
CA LYS A 89 5.96 5.09 19.55
C LYS A 89 6.15 3.58 19.70
N LYS A 90 5.45 2.79 18.89
CA LYS A 90 5.56 1.33 18.94
C LYS A 90 6.92 0.80 18.53
N VAL A 91 7.56 1.43 17.54
CA VAL A 91 8.84 0.95 17.02
C VAL A 91 10.06 1.70 17.59
N GLY A 92 9.83 2.74 18.36
CA GLY A 92 10.92 3.49 19.00
C GLY A 92 11.62 4.48 18.08
N THR A 93 10.86 5.24 17.30
CA THR A 93 11.40 6.25 16.38
C THR A 93 10.53 7.50 16.37
N SER A 94 10.75 8.40 15.41
CA SER A 94 9.99 9.65 15.29
C SER A 94 8.85 9.52 14.27
N PRO A 95 7.77 10.30 14.41
CA PRO A 95 6.71 10.35 13.41
C PRO A 95 7.23 10.74 12.03
N ARG A 96 8.19 11.65 11.97
CA ARG A 96 8.81 12.09 10.72
C ARG A 96 9.50 10.94 10.00
N TYR A 97 10.23 10.11 10.74
CA TYR A 97 10.91 8.94 10.15
C TYR A 97 9.90 7.93 9.63
N VAL A 98 8.82 7.68 10.37
CA VAL A 98 7.73 6.80 9.90
C VAL A 98 7.14 7.34 8.60
N GLY A 99 6.89 8.65 8.52
CA GLY A 99 6.41 9.27 7.30
C GLY A 99 7.36 9.08 6.12
N ASN A 100 8.66 9.24 6.36
CA ASN A 100 9.67 9.00 5.32
C ASN A 100 9.65 7.54 4.84
N VAL A 101 9.55 6.59 5.75
CA VAL A 101 9.50 5.16 5.41
C VAL A 101 8.22 4.83 4.65
N CYS A 102 7.08 5.41 5.04
CA CYS A 102 5.84 5.29 4.27
C CYS A 102 6.02 5.79 2.84
N GLY A 103 6.73 6.88 2.64
CA GLY A 103 7.04 7.43 1.33
C GLY A 103 7.95 6.51 0.49
N GLN A 104 8.64 5.58 1.11
CA GLN A 104 9.52 4.61 0.45
C GLN A 104 8.83 3.27 0.18
N ASN A 105 7.55 3.14 0.49
CA ASN A 105 6.81 1.90 0.31
C ASN A 105 6.73 1.52 -1.17
N LYS A 106 7.30 0.38 -1.52
CA LYS A 106 7.27 -0.18 -2.88
C LYS A 106 6.11 -1.14 -3.11
N LEU A 107 5.34 -1.44 -2.07
CA LEU A 107 4.23 -2.40 -2.12
C LEU A 107 2.93 -1.71 -1.73
N LEU A 108 2.53 -0.71 -2.50
CA LEU A 108 1.30 0.05 -2.24
C LEU A 108 0.10 -0.91 -2.20
N LEU A 109 -0.89 -0.64 -1.41
CA LEU A 109 -2.04 -1.47 -1.08
C LEU A 109 -1.69 -2.69 -0.23
N ILE A 110 -0.66 -3.45 -0.58
CA ILE A 110 -0.26 -4.67 0.14
C ILE A 110 0.25 -4.30 1.53
N ILE A 111 1.15 -3.32 1.59
CA ILE A 111 1.54 -2.69 2.86
C ILE A 111 0.74 -1.39 2.94
N PRO A 112 -0.25 -1.30 3.84
CA PRO A 112 -1.28 -0.25 3.75
C PRO A 112 -0.83 1.09 4.33
N CYS A 113 0.18 1.71 3.73
CA CYS A 113 0.65 3.03 4.15
C CYS A 113 -0.42 4.12 3.99
N HIS A 114 -1.44 3.89 3.16
CA HIS A 114 -2.56 4.82 3.02
C HIS A 114 -3.43 4.89 4.30
N ARG A 115 -3.31 3.94 5.21
CA ARG A 115 -4.05 3.90 6.48
C ARG A 115 -3.35 4.65 7.61
N VAL A 116 -2.25 5.36 7.31
CA VAL A 116 -1.53 6.16 8.30
C VAL A 116 -1.77 7.64 8.00
N ILE A 117 -2.22 8.37 9.00
CA ILE A 117 -2.53 9.80 8.88
C ILE A 117 -1.78 10.58 9.94
N ARG A 118 -1.81 11.90 9.85
CA ARG A 118 -1.19 12.78 10.84
C ARG A 118 -2.00 12.80 12.12
N SER A 119 -1.33 13.07 13.24
CA SER A 119 -1.99 13.17 14.56
C SER A 119 -3.00 14.32 14.64
N ASP A 120 -2.88 15.34 13.78
CA ASP A 120 -3.85 16.43 13.72
C ASP A 120 -5.07 16.10 12.85
N GLY A 121 -5.19 14.86 12.37
CA GLY A 121 -6.30 14.40 11.54
C GLY A 121 -6.14 14.67 10.05
N LYS A 122 -5.11 15.39 9.63
CA LYS A 122 -4.82 15.61 8.22
C LYS A 122 -4.24 14.34 7.61
N LEU A 123 -4.45 14.14 6.29
CA LEU A 123 -4.08 12.90 5.62
C LEU A 123 -2.57 12.63 5.57
N GLY A 124 -1.75 13.68 5.52
CA GLY A 124 -0.34 13.51 5.23
C GLY A 124 -0.11 13.20 3.76
N GLY A 125 1.13 12.85 3.39
CA GLY A 125 1.49 12.56 2.02
C GLY A 125 1.17 11.14 1.60
N PHE A 126 1.29 10.88 0.30
CA PHE A 126 1.19 9.55 -0.26
C PHE A 126 2.13 9.48 -1.47
N SER A 127 2.95 8.43 -1.54
CA SER A 127 3.98 8.28 -2.56
C SER A 127 3.46 7.74 -3.89
N GLY A 128 2.24 7.21 -3.93
CA GLY A 128 1.66 6.69 -5.16
C GLY A 128 1.31 7.79 -6.16
N ARG A 129 1.25 7.44 -7.44
CA ARG A 129 0.77 8.33 -8.48
C ARG A 129 -0.67 8.74 -8.13
N GLY A 130 -0.99 10.01 -8.24
CA GLY A 130 -2.25 10.56 -7.77
C GLY A 130 -2.17 11.17 -6.38
N GLY A 131 -1.12 10.89 -5.60
CA GLY A 131 -0.81 11.52 -4.33
C GLY A 131 -1.95 11.47 -3.33
N ILE A 132 -2.22 12.59 -2.69
CA ILE A 132 -3.26 12.73 -1.65
C ILE A 132 -4.66 12.36 -2.16
N LYS A 133 -4.96 12.64 -3.42
CA LYS A 133 -6.27 12.28 -3.99
C LYS A 133 -6.49 10.77 -3.98
N LEU A 134 -5.47 10.00 -4.34
CA LEU A 134 -5.54 8.55 -4.32
C LEU A 134 -5.67 8.03 -2.90
N LYS A 135 -4.88 8.57 -1.97
CA LYS A 135 -4.97 8.21 -0.55
C LYS A 135 -6.38 8.42 -0.01
N LYS A 136 -6.96 9.58 -0.29
CA LYS A 136 -8.33 9.91 0.11
C LYS A 136 -9.35 8.95 -0.49
N LYS A 137 -9.18 8.60 -1.77
CA LYS A 137 -10.04 7.64 -2.47
C LYS A 137 -10.01 6.27 -1.81
N LEU A 138 -8.81 5.77 -1.47
CA LEU A 138 -8.64 4.48 -0.82
C LEU A 138 -9.27 4.47 0.57
N LEU A 139 -9.04 5.50 1.36
CA LEU A 139 -9.64 5.62 2.69
C LEU A 139 -11.17 5.68 2.62
N SER A 140 -11.72 6.47 1.68
CA SER A 140 -13.16 6.57 1.49
C SER A 140 -13.77 5.23 1.08
N LEU A 141 -13.09 4.52 0.19
CA LEU A 141 -13.51 3.18 -0.23
C LEU A 141 -13.62 2.25 0.97
N GLU A 142 -12.59 2.23 1.81
CA GLU A 142 -12.55 1.32 2.96
C GLU A 142 -13.58 1.69 4.04
N GLN A 143 -13.89 2.96 4.20
CA GLN A 143 -14.90 3.40 5.17
C GLN A 143 -16.32 3.12 4.71
N ASN A 144 -16.58 3.21 3.41
CA ASN A 144 -17.95 3.14 2.87
C ASN A 144 -18.49 1.72 2.73
N VAL A 145 -17.66 0.68 2.79
CA VAL A 145 -18.09 -0.71 2.59
C VAL A 145 -18.10 -1.54 3.87
N GLN A 146 -18.05 -0.89 4.99
CA GLN A 146 -18.11 -1.57 6.30
C GLN A 146 -19.50 -2.00 6.68
#